data_2a92bc9427ce7f60b39eb2e48a24abf1
#
_entry.id   2a92bc9427ce7f60b39eb2e48a24abf1
#
_cell.length_a   1.000
_cell.length_b   1.000
_cell.length_c   1.000
_cell.angle_alpha   90.00
_cell.angle_beta   90.00
_cell.angle_gamma   90.00
#
_symmetry.space_group_name_H-M   'P 1'
#
loop_
_entity.id
_entity.type
_entity.pdbx_description
1 polymer ?
#
loop_
_entity_poly.entity_id
_entity_poly.type
_entity_poly.pdbx_seq_one_letter_code
_entity_poly.pdbx_strand_id
1 'polypeptide(L)'
;AVGAFVSINLLFKVTIFRVESYDRSQPVDTGIYTSDELIEALGIEKNSNLFAFSNAEKTQQLALQFPYLERVAVEIQLPAAVIIKVEPATERFACMYPGGWMVLSDSLKILRTDVSQPDGLILLTMSLPTDFSPVVGQNIEPKSYNSLLSETQQATAETAGLQASALQTLTEMRDGLQENNLFDGTTALNIQDLSDIEFTYQNRVQVLLGSETNLAYKLRLAAAALTDPEKGLAAGDKGVLDISTQRSDGDIRAYFAP
;
A
#
# COMPACT_ATOMS: atom_id res chain seq x y z
N ALA A 1 -28.08 23.00 32.97
CA ALA A 1 -27.11 21.99 32.46
C ALA A 1 -27.70 20.57 32.37
N VAL A 2 -28.47 20.09 33.34
CA VAL A 2 -29.06 18.75 33.38
C VAL A 2 -30.08 18.53 32.25
N GLY A 3 -30.89 19.52 31.90
CA GLY A 3 -31.91 19.40 30.85
C GLY A 3 -31.31 19.23 29.43
N ALA A 4 -30.15 19.84 29.13
CA ALA A 4 -29.46 19.71 27.85
C ALA A 4 -28.84 18.32 27.69
N PHE A 5 -28.31 17.75 28.77
CA PHE A 5 -27.71 16.40 28.76
C PHE A 5 -28.76 15.29 28.53
N VAL A 6 -29.94 15.41 29.11
CA VAL A 6 -31.03 14.49 28.92
C VAL A 6 -31.60 14.57 27.49
N SER A 7 -31.65 15.77 26.89
CA SER A 7 -32.13 15.96 25.51
C SER A 7 -31.17 15.34 24.48
N ILE A 8 -29.86 15.44 24.66
CA ILE A 8 -28.86 14.85 23.74
C ILE A 8 -28.96 13.31 23.75
N ASN A 9 -29.12 12.70 24.93
CA ASN A 9 -29.24 11.25 25.05
C ASN A 9 -30.56 10.66 24.48
N LEU A 10 -31.63 11.46 24.42
CA LEU A 10 -32.92 11.03 23.88
C LEU A 10 -33.03 11.27 22.38
N LEU A 11 -32.42 12.31 21.85
CA LEU A 11 -32.62 12.75 20.47
C LEU A 11 -31.64 12.09 19.47
N PHE A 12 -30.43 11.71 19.89
CA PHE A 12 -29.41 11.19 19.00
C PHE A 12 -29.16 9.69 19.25
N LYS A 13 -30.05 8.84 18.75
CA LYS A 13 -29.95 7.40 18.85
C LYS A 13 -29.60 6.79 17.50
N VAL A 14 -28.74 5.79 17.49
CA VAL A 14 -28.39 5.02 16.29
C VAL A 14 -29.63 4.23 15.82
N THR A 15 -30.20 4.60 14.70
CA THR A 15 -31.32 3.87 14.09
C THR A 15 -31.00 3.32 12.71
N ILE A 16 -30.00 3.89 12.05
CA ILE A 16 -29.61 3.59 10.67
C ILE A 16 -28.13 3.24 10.64
N PHE A 17 -27.82 2.10 10.00
CA PHE A 17 -26.47 1.75 9.59
C PHE A 17 -26.40 1.74 8.07
N ARG A 18 -25.32 2.26 7.50
CA ARG A 18 -25.06 2.24 6.05
C ARG A 18 -23.62 1.91 5.81
N VAL A 19 -23.38 1.19 4.71
CA VAL A 19 -22.06 1.03 4.12
C VAL A 19 -22.04 1.82 2.81
N GLU A 20 -21.07 2.68 2.63
CA GLU A 20 -20.93 3.55 1.46
C GLU A 20 -19.51 3.42 0.90
N SER A 21 -19.35 3.60 -0.42
CA SER A 21 -18.03 3.78 -1.01
C SER A 21 -17.41 5.12 -0.61
N TYR A 22 -16.09 5.22 -0.52
CA TYR A 22 -15.40 6.51 -0.43
C TYR A 22 -15.74 7.42 -1.60
N ASP A 23 -15.77 6.86 -2.81
CA ASP A 23 -16.31 7.55 -3.98
C ASP A 23 -17.82 7.27 -4.08
N ARG A 24 -18.61 8.24 -3.66
CA ARG A 24 -20.08 8.17 -3.70
C ARG A 24 -20.67 8.07 -5.10
N SER A 25 -19.88 8.31 -6.15
CA SER A 25 -20.30 8.15 -7.55
C SER A 25 -20.31 6.68 -7.97
N GLN A 26 -19.64 5.81 -7.20
CA GLN A 26 -19.52 4.38 -7.47
C GLN A 26 -20.48 3.57 -6.60
N PRO A 27 -20.98 2.42 -7.09
CA PRO A 27 -21.66 1.44 -6.26
C PRO A 27 -20.78 1.02 -5.07
N VAL A 28 -21.41 0.63 -3.96
CA VAL A 28 -20.69 0.10 -2.82
C VAL A 28 -20.02 -1.21 -3.20
N ASP A 29 -18.70 -1.24 -3.10
CA ASP A 29 -17.89 -2.44 -3.24
C ASP A 29 -17.17 -2.69 -1.91
N THR A 30 -17.51 -3.80 -1.27
CA THR A 30 -16.91 -4.25 0.00
C THR A 30 -15.87 -5.35 -0.21
N GLY A 31 -15.53 -5.65 -1.47
CA GLY A 31 -14.59 -6.71 -1.82
C GLY A 31 -15.13 -8.08 -1.44
N ILE A 32 -14.36 -8.82 -0.65
CA ILE A 32 -14.72 -10.19 -0.21
C ILE A 32 -15.68 -10.22 0.98
N TYR A 33 -16.00 -9.08 1.57
CA TYR A 33 -16.87 -8.98 2.77
C TYR A 33 -18.27 -8.53 2.39
N THR A 34 -19.22 -8.77 3.28
CA THR A 34 -20.59 -8.28 3.15
C THR A 34 -20.81 -7.02 3.99
N SER A 35 -21.77 -6.19 3.60
CA SER A 35 -22.15 -5.02 4.39
C SER A 35 -22.65 -5.40 5.80
N ASP A 36 -23.35 -6.53 5.92
CA ASP A 36 -23.87 -6.99 7.20
C ASP A 36 -22.75 -7.42 8.15
N GLU A 37 -21.70 -8.11 7.66
CA GLU A 37 -20.51 -8.44 8.46
C GLU A 37 -19.83 -7.19 9.01
N LEU A 38 -19.69 -6.15 8.19
CA LEU A 38 -19.09 -4.89 8.62
C LEU A 38 -19.93 -4.17 9.69
N ILE A 39 -21.25 -4.17 9.53
CA ILE A 39 -22.18 -3.56 10.50
C ILE A 39 -22.16 -4.35 11.82
N GLU A 40 -22.18 -5.67 11.76
CA GLU A 40 -22.12 -6.53 12.95
C GLU A 40 -20.81 -6.33 13.72
N ALA A 41 -19.69 -6.25 12.99
CA ALA A 41 -18.38 -6.05 13.57
C ALA A 41 -18.20 -4.70 14.30
N LEU A 42 -19.00 -3.67 13.98
CA LEU A 42 -19.02 -2.43 14.75
C LEU A 42 -19.34 -2.68 16.23
N GLY A 43 -20.19 -3.67 16.53
CA GLY A 43 -20.65 -3.92 17.88
C GLY A 43 -21.43 -2.75 18.49
N ILE A 44 -22.09 -1.94 17.66
CA ILE A 44 -22.92 -0.81 18.09
C ILE A 44 -24.37 -1.25 18.10
N GLU A 45 -25.02 -1.20 19.26
CA GLU A 45 -26.41 -1.59 19.40
C GLU A 45 -27.35 -0.53 18.79
N LYS A 46 -28.42 -1.01 18.13
CA LYS A 46 -29.51 -0.15 17.68
C LYS A 46 -30.17 0.53 18.87
N ASN A 47 -30.51 1.81 18.75
CA ASN A 47 -31.02 2.70 19.81
C ASN A 47 -30.01 3.09 20.89
N SER A 48 -28.72 2.72 20.79
CA SER A 48 -27.65 3.29 21.61
C SER A 48 -27.44 4.78 21.30
N ASN A 49 -26.76 5.50 22.20
CA ASN A 49 -26.43 6.90 21.96
C ASN A 49 -25.38 7.02 20.84
N LEU A 50 -25.65 7.88 19.85
CA LEU A 50 -24.78 8.13 18.70
C LEU A 50 -23.37 8.63 19.07
N PHE A 51 -23.21 9.23 20.25
CA PHE A 51 -21.96 9.76 20.76
C PHE A 51 -21.31 8.89 21.86
N ALA A 52 -21.80 7.65 22.06
CA ALA A 52 -21.30 6.77 23.10
C ALA A 52 -20.04 5.98 22.70
N PHE A 53 -19.58 6.09 21.46
CA PHE A 53 -18.41 5.39 20.94
C PHE A 53 -17.45 6.32 20.22
N SER A 54 -16.20 5.90 20.07
CA SER A 54 -15.16 6.61 19.33
C SER A 54 -15.15 6.13 17.87
N ASN A 55 -15.35 7.04 16.93
CA ASN A 55 -15.24 6.73 15.49
C ASN A 55 -13.85 6.21 15.14
N ALA A 56 -12.79 6.80 15.72
CA ALA A 56 -11.42 6.40 15.46
C ALA A 56 -11.13 4.96 15.93
N GLU A 57 -11.60 4.60 17.14
CA GLU A 57 -11.45 3.23 17.66
C GLU A 57 -12.21 2.21 16.80
N LYS A 58 -13.45 2.55 16.39
CA LYS A 58 -14.24 1.69 15.51
C LYS A 58 -13.62 1.54 14.12
N THR A 59 -13.07 2.61 13.58
CA THR A 59 -12.31 2.58 12.33
C THR A 59 -11.10 1.65 12.43
N GLN A 60 -10.29 1.80 13.49
CA GLN A 60 -9.13 0.95 13.72
C GLN A 60 -9.51 -0.52 13.94
N GLN A 61 -10.59 -0.79 14.68
CA GLN A 61 -11.13 -2.13 14.88
C GLN A 61 -11.47 -2.79 13.54
N LEU A 62 -12.22 -2.09 12.68
CA LEU A 62 -12.59 -2.60 11.35
C LEU A 62 -11.37 -2.78 10.45
N ALA A 63 -10.41 -1.86 10.46
CA ALA A 63 -9.20 -1.96 9.63
C ALA A 63 -8.37 -3.21 9.94
N LEU A 64 -8.30 -3.62 11.21
CA LEU A 64 -7.58 -4.83 11.64
C LEU A 64 -8.40 -6.11 11.38
N GLN A 65 -9.71 -6.05 11.59
CA GLN A 65 -10.59 -7.21 11.44
C GLN A 65 -10.85 -7.56 9.97
N PHE A 66 -10.82 -6.55 9.08
CA PHE A 66 -11.10 -6.66 7.65
C PHE A 66 -9.91 -6.18 6.81
N PRO A 67 -8.82 -6.96 6.75
CA PRO A 67 -7.59 -6.55 6.07
C PRO A 67 -7.79 -6.23 4.57
N TYR A 68 -8.73 -6.90 3.88
CA TYR A 68 -9.03 -6.63 2.47
C TYR A 68 -9.92 -5.40 2.23
N LEU A 69 -10.01 -4.50 3.20
CA LEU A 69 -10.44 -3.13 2.98
C LEU A 69 -9.20 -2.24 2.92
N GLU A 70 -8.96 -1.62 1.77
CA GLU A 70 -7.84 -0.67 1.58
C GLU A 70 -7.99 0.53 2.51
N ARG A 71 -9.17 1.10 2.50
CA ARG A 71 -9.58 2.17 3.41
C ARG A 71 -10.91 1.84 4.07
N VAL A 72 -11.01 2.15 5.34
CA VAL A 72 -12.26 2.09 6.11
C VAL A 72 -12.33 3.30 7.02
N ALA A 73 -13.52 3.88 7.16
CA ALA A 73 -13.79 4.94 8.13
C ALA A 73 -15.20 4.79 8.69
N VAL A 74 -15.35 5.06 9.98
CA VAL A 74 -16.64 5.13 10.65
C VAL A 74 -16.99 6.59 10.89
N GLU A 75 -18.12 7.02 10.36
CA GLU A 75 -18.61 8.40 10.46
C GLU A 75 -20.01 8.43 11.10
N ILE A 76 -20.28 9.49 11.85
CA ILE A 76 -21.60 9.78 12.36
C ILE A 76 -22.28 10.78 11.43
N GLN A 77 -23.49 10.43 10.98
CA GLN A 77 -24.37 11.35 10.26
C GLN A 77 -25.61 11.66 11.09
N LEU A 78 -25.72 12.90 11.52
CA LEU A 78 -26.89 13.36 12.27
C LEU A 78 -28.18 13.26 11.43
N PRO A 79 -29.34 12.99 12.07
CA PRO A 79 -29.51 12.85 13.53
C PRO A 79 -29.31 11.44 14.10
N ALA A 80 -29.16 10.36 13.24
CA ALA A 80 -29.38 9.00 13.73
C ALA A 80 -28.64 7.90 12.98
N ALA A 81 -27.65 8.24 12.13
CA ALA A 81 -26.98 7.26 11.28
C ALA A 81 -25.49 7.08 11.63
N VAL A 82 -25.04 5.83 11.53
CA VAL A 82 -23.62 5.46 11.48
C VAL A 82 -23.33 4.99 10.07
N ILE A 83 -22.28 5.56 9.47
CA ILE A 83 -21.85 5.25 8.11
C ILE A 83 -20.48 4.60 8.18
N ILE A 84 -20.33 3.46 7.53
CA ILE A 84 -19.05 2.80 7.27
C ILE A 84 -18.66 3.13 5.83
N LYS A 85 -17.62 3.93 5.64
CA LYS A 85 -17.04 4.16 4.31
C LYS A 85 -15.98 3.12 4.06
N VAL A 86 -16.00 2.52 2.88
CA VAL A 86 -15.10 1.43 2.49
C VAL A 86 -14.53 1.60 1.09
N GLU A 87 -13.34 1.06 0.92
CA GLU A 87 -12.69 0.83 -0.36
C GLU A 87 -11.99 -0.52 -0.31
N PRO A 88 -12.26 -1.45 -1.25
CA PRO A 88 -11.67 -2.78 -1.23
C PRO A 88 -10.18 -2.74 -1.56
N ALA A 89 -9.40 -3.62 -0.92
CA ALA A 89 -7.99 -3.84 -1.21
C ALA A 89 -7.82 -4.92 -2.27
N THR A 90 -6.80 -4.75 -3.12
CA THR A 90 -6.38 -5.74 -4.10
C THR A 90 -4.96 -6.20 -3.78
N GLU A 91 -4.71 -7.51 -3.87
CA GLU A 91 -3.35 -8.06 -3.74
C GLU A 91 -2.47 -7.57 -4.90
N ARG A 92 -1.31 -6.99 -4.58
CA ARG A 92 -0.39 -6.44 -5.57
C ARG A 92 1.02 -6.97 -5.44
N PHE A 93 1.55 -7.02 -4.23
CA PHE A 93 2.93 -7.39 -3.99
C PHE A 93 3.03 -8.64 -3.12
N ALA A 94 4.03 -9.47 -3.41
CA ALA A 94 4.51 -10.51 -2.53
C ALA A 94 5.90 -10.14 -2.02
N CYS A 95 6.07 -9.99 -0.71
CA CYS A 95 7.33 -9.63 -0.09
C CYS A 95 7.76 -10.69 0.91
N MET A 96 9.01 -11.11 0.84
CA MET A 96 9.57 -12.08 1.78
C MET A 96 9.94 -11.41 3.10
N TYR A 97 9.62 -12.06 4.22
CA TYR A 97 10.05 -11.68 5.55
C TYR A 97 10.61 -12.91 6.30
N PRO A 98 11.24 -12.79 7.47
CA PRO A 98 11.87 -13.93 8.16
C PRO A 98 10.95 -15.12 8.47
N GLY A 99 9.62 -14.92 8.52
CA GLY A 99 8.62 -15.96 8.80
C GLY A 99 7.94 -16.56 7.56
N GLY A 100 8.25 -16.11 6.34
CA GLY A 100 7.60 -16.55 5.10
C GLY A 100 7.35 -15.42 4.11
N TRP A 101 6.14 -15.32 3.61
CA TRP A 101 5.73 -14.31 2.63
C TRP A 101 4.58 -13.47 3.16
N MET A 102 4.59 -12.19 2.92
CA MET A 102 3.46 -11.31 3.13
C MET A 102 2.94 -10.79 1.81
N VAL A 103 1.62 -10.73 1.70
CA VAL A 103 0.91 -10.16 0.56
C VAL A 103 0.45 -8.77 0.92
N LEU A 104 0.75 -7.82 0.05
CA LEU A 104 0.50 -6.40 0.26
C LEU A 104 -0.46 -5.84 -0.79
N SER A 105 -1.24 -4.85 -0.38
CA SER A 105 -2.06 -4.05 -1.28
C SER A 105 -1.25 -2.96 -1.99
N ASP A 106 -1.93 -2.16 -2.81
CA ASP A 106 -1.35 -0.98 -3.47
C ASP A 106 -0.79 0.05 -2.46
N SER A 107 -1.41 0.22 -1.29
CA SER A 107 -0.93 1.14 -0.24
C SER A 107 0.05 0.48 0.74
N LEU A 108 0.54 -0.71 0.42
CA LEU A 108 1.43 -1.52 1.26
C LEU A 108 0.78 -1.99 2.57
N LYS A 109 -0.53 -2.16 2.55
CA LYS A 109 -1.26 -2.79 3.64
C LYS A 109 -1.03 -4.30 3.59
N ILE A 110 -0.72 -4.91 4.74
CA ILE A 110 -0.53 -6.35 4.87
C ILE A 110 -1.90 -7.01 4.86
N LEU A 111 -2.21 -7.75 3.79
CA LEU A 111 -3.51 -8.40 3.59
C LEU A 111 -3.53 -9.79 4.20
N ARG A 112 -2.45 -10.55 4.02
CA ARG A 112 -2.26 -11.90 4.56
C ARG A 112 -0.79 -12.29 4.61
N THR A 113 -0.50 -13.41 5.25
CA THR A 113 0.83 -14.04 5.27
C THR A 113 0.73 -15.47 4.78
N ASP A 114 1.75 -15.93 4.06
CA ASP A 114 1.84 -17.27 3.49
C ASP A 114 3.18 -17.93 3.82
N VAL A 115 3.22 -19.26 3.82
CA VAL A 115 4.46 -20.04 4.00
C VAL A 115 5.25 -20.12 2.71
N SER A 116 4.57 -20.20 1.56
CA SER A 116 5.16 -20.26 0.22
C SER A 116 4.91 -18.96 -0.55
N GLN A 117 5.78 -18.72 -1.55
CA GLN A 117 5.63 -17.55 -2.42
C GLN A 117 4.29 -17.57 -3.15
N PRO A 118 3.47 -16.51 -3.02
CA PRO A 118 2.25 -16.36 -3.80
C PRO A 118 2.53 -16.13 -5.29
N ASP A 119 1.73 -16.75 -6.15
CA ASP A 119 1.82 -16.60 -7.61
C ASP A 119 1.05 -15.36 -8.09
N GLY A 120 1.47 -14.82 -9.24
CA GLY A 120 0.74 -13.77 -9.96
C GLY A 120 0.84 -12.36 -9.35
N LEU A 121 1.67 -12.17 -8.35
CA LEU A 121 1.93 -10.87 -7.72
C LEU A 121 3.30 -10.32 -8.11
N ILE A 122 3.47 -9.00 -7.97
CA ILE A 122 4.78 -8.37 -8.15
C ILE A 122 5.68 -8.78 -6.98
N LEU A 123 6.79 -9.42 -7.30
CA LEU A 123 7.78 -9.80 -6.29
C LEU A 123 8.50 -8.54 -5.79
N LEU A 124 8.28 -8.18 -4.52
CA LEU A 124 8.93 -7.05 -3.88
C LEU A 124 10.10 -7.52 -3.02
N THR A 125 11.29 -7.05 -3.34
CA THR A 125 12.49 -7.23 -2.52
C THR A 125 12.87 -5.91 -1.86
N MET A 126 12.87 -5.87 -0.53
CA MET A 126 13.23 -4.72 0.28
C MET A 126 13.94 -5.14 1.55
N SER A 127 14.73 -4.23 2.13
CA SER A 127 15.35 -4.47 3.44
C SER A 127 14.31 -4.37 4.56
N LEU A 128 14.14 -5.47 5.30
CA LEU A 128 13.29 -5.54 6.49
C LEU A 128 14.16 -5.86 7.71
N PRO A 129 13.79 -5.43 8.95
CA PRO A 129 14.46 -5.88 10.15
C PRO A 129 14.44 -7.40 10.28
N THR A 130 15.46 -7.95 10.91
CA THR A 130 15.55 -9.40 11.17
C THR A 130 14.48 -9.92 12.12
N ASP A 131 13.93 -9.05 12.94
CA ASP A 131 12.85 -9.30 13.91
C ASP A 131 11.48 -8.79 13.42
N PHE A 132 11.39 -8.40 12.14
CA PHE A 132 10.13 -7.94 11.56
C PHE A 132 9.05 -9.01 11.63
N SER A 133 7.91 -8.65 12.22
CA SER A 133 6.72 -9.48 12.31
C SER A 133 5.53 -8.74 11.69
N PRO A 134 4.97 -9.22 10.57
CA PRO A 134 3.86 -8.55 9.91
C PRO A 134 2.59 -8.62 10.77
N VAL A 135 1.87 -7.52 10.86
CA VAL A 135 0.53 -7.47 11.47
C VAL A 135 -0.50 -7.28 10.37
N VAL A 136 -1.29 -8.32 10.12
CA VAL A 136 -2.33 -8.29 9.09
C VAL A 136 -3.33 -7.17 9.38
N GLY A 137 -3.70 -6.41 8.36
CA GLY A 137 -4.56 -5.24 8.47
C GLY A 137 -3.84 -3.92 8.73
N GLN A 138 -2.54 -3.93 8.98
CA GLN A 138 -1.72 -2.72 9.12
C GLN A 138 -0.89 -2.45 7.86
N ASN A 139 -0.60 -1.18 7.63
CA ASN A 139 0.34 -0.78 6.58
C ASN A 139 1.78 -0.99 7.06
N ILE A 140 2.69 -1.27 6.13
CA ILE A 140 4.11 -1.15 6.39
C ILE A 140 4.43 0.34 6.46
N GLU A 141 4.52 0.88 7.67
CA GLU A 141 4.84 2.29 7.90
C GLU A 141 6.21 2.44 8.55
N PRO A 142 6.92 3.56 8.30
CA PRO A 142 8.19 3.86 8.99
C PRO A 142 8.05 3.85 10.52
N LYS A 143 6.88 4.20 11.05
CA LYS A 143 6.60 4.22 12.49
C LYS A 143 6.39 2.84 13.10
N SER A 144 5.75 1.91 12.37
CA SER A 144 5.61 0.52 12.80
C SER A 144 6.96 -0.17 12.90
N TYR A 145 7.86 0.24 12.04
CA TYR A 145 9.25 -0.17 12.00
C TYR A 145 10.04 0.33 13.22
N ASN A 146 9.84 1.58 13.63
CA ASN A 146 10.53 2.20 14.77
C ASN A 146 10.01 1.72 16.13
N SER A 147 8.75 1.31 16.23
CA SER A 147 8.16 0.81 17.48
C SER A 147 8.59 -0.61 17.84
N LEU A 148 9.12 -1.36 16.88
CA LEU A 148 9.64 -2.72 17.05
C LEU A 148 11.12 -2.74 17.44
N LEU A 149 11.82 -1.61 17.30
CA LEU A 149 13.19 -1.49 17.76
C LEU A 149 13.20 -1.25 19.27
N SER A 150 13.86 -2.11 20.04
CA SER A 150 14.13 -1.85 21.47
C SER A 150 14.88 -0.54 21.63
N GLU A 151 14.71 0.18 22.76
CA GLU A 151 15.37 1.47 23.04
C GLU A 151 16.89 1.45 22.85
N THR A 152 17.52 0.26 22.92
CA THR A 152 18.94 0.02 22.66
C THR A 152 19.27 -0.09 21.15
N GLN A 153 18.26 -0.32 20.30
CA GLN A 153 18.38 -0.46 18.84
C GLN A 153 17.74 0.75 18.11
N GLN A 154 17.28 1.76 18.81
CA GLN A 154 17.09 3.12 18.27
C GLN A 154 18.47 3.67 17.86
N ALA A 155 19.24 2.76 17.32
CA ALA A 155 20.52 2.97 16.73
C ALA A 155 20.32 3.95 15.59
N THR A 156 20.70 5.17 15.89
CA THR A 156 20.99 6.21 14.95
C THR A 156 19.78 6.66 14.11
N ALA A 157 19.52 7.92 14.15
CA ALA A 157 18.62 8.64 13.24
C ALA A 157 18.85 8.25 11.74
N GLU A 158 20.00 7.68 11.45
CA GLU A 158 20.42 7.15 10.16
C GLU A 158 19.61 5.91 9.72
N THR A 159 19.38 4.91 10.57
CA THR A 159 18.62 3.70 10.19
C THR A 159 17.14 4.00 9.99
N ALA A 160 16.55 4.85 10.83
CA ALA A 160 15.17 5.31 10.65
C ALA A 160 15.01 6.18 9.39
N GLY A 161 16.02 6.97 9.03
CA GLY A 161 16.07 7.76 7.80
C GLY A 161 16.11 6.88 6.54
N LEU A 162 16.95 5.84 6.52
CA LEU A 162 17.06 4.91 5.40
C LEU A 162 15.77 4.14 5.13
N GLN A 163 15.01 3.81 6.16
CA GLN A 163 13.75 3.07 6.03
C GLN A 163 12.58 3.94 5.58
N ALA A 164 12.50 5.18 6.08
CA ALA A 164 11.56 6.16 5.56
C ALA A 164 11.83 6.44 4.07
N SER A 165 13.11 6.48 3.67
CA SER A 165 13.54 6.62 2.30
C SER A 165 13.12 5.42 1.44
N ALA A 166 13.27 4.18 1.90
CA ALA A 166 12.87 2.99 1.14
C ALA A 166 11.38 2.94 0.83
N LEU A 167 10.50 3.26 1.80
CA LEU A 167 9.06 3.31 1.58
C LEU A 167 8.64 4.48 0.68
N GLN A 168 9.32 5.61 0.79
CA GLN A 168 9.14 6.73 -0.12
C GLN A 168 9.53 6.35 -1.55
N THR A 169 10.72 5.77 -1.72
CA THR A 169 11.20 5.28 -3.02
C THR A 169 10.26 4.25 -3.63
N LEU A 170 9.71 3.32 -2.83
CA LEU A 170 8.72 2.37 -3.31
C LEU A 170 7.44 3.05 -3.79
N THR A 171 6.98 4.06 -3.08
CA THR A 171 5.82 4.86 -3.49
C THR A 171 6.10 5.59 -4.81
N GLU A 172 7.26 6.25 -4.93
CA GLU A 172 7.69 6.92 -6.15
C GLU A 172 7.85 5.96 -7.33
N MET A 173 8.40 4.75 -7.09
CA MET A 173 8.48 3.68 -8.09
C MET A 173 7.11 3.24 -8.57
N ARG A 174 6.20 2.93 -7.65
CA ARG A 174 4.82 2.52 -7.98
C ARG A 174 4.13 3.58 -8.81
N ASP A 175 4.12 4.82 -8.34
CA ASP A 175 3.45 5.94 -9.00
C ASP A 175 4.07 6.20 -10.38
N GLY A 176 5.38 6.21 -10.47
CA GLY A 176 6.08 6.39 -11.74
C GLY A 176 5.87 5.24 -12.73
N LEU A 177 5.78 4.00 -12.29
CA LEU A 177 5.42 2.85 -13.13
C LEU A 177 3.97 2.96 -13.64
N GLN A 178 3.04 3.40 -12.79
CA GLN A 178 1.65 3.64 -13.18
C GLN A 178 1.52 4.78 -14.19
N GLU A 179 2.14 5.93 -13.94
CA GLU A 179 2.15 7.10 -14.85
C GLU A 179 2.69 6.77 -16.24
N ASN A 180 3.64 5.85 -16.31
CA ASN A 180 4.28 5.43 -17.56
C ASN A 180 3.69 4.14 -18.16
N ASN A 181 2.57 3.63 -17.64
CA ASN A 181 1.89 2.40 -18.08
C ASN A 181 2.78 1.13 -18.06
N LEU A 182 3.74 1.09 -17.15
CA LEU A 182 4.65 -0.06 -16.96
C LEU A 182 4.18 -0.98 -15.81
N PHE A 183 3.31 -0.50 -14.93
CA PHE A 183 2.97 -1.19 -13.69
C PHE A 183 2.39 -2.59 -13.93
N ASP A 184 1.42 -2.74 -14.83
CA ASP A 184 0.77 -4.02 -15.14
C ASP A 184 1.73 -5.03 -15.79
N GLY A 185 2.80 -4.56 -16.43
CA GLY A 185 3.85 -5.41 -16.98
C GLY A 185 4.98 -5.71 -16.01
N THR A 186 5.03 -5.04 -14.86
CA THR A 186 6.07 -5.23 -13.85
C THR A 186 5.82 -6.54 -13.09
N THR A 187 6.84 -7.38 -12.97
CA THR A 187 6.76 -8.68 -12.29
C THR A 187 7.64 -8.78 -11.06
N ALA A 188 8.66 -7.93 -10.95
CA ALA A 188 9.48 -7.81 -9.75
C ALA A 188 9.96 -6.38 -9.56
N LEU A 189 10.11 -5.97 -8.31
CA LEU A 189 10.73 -4.71 -7.84
C LEU A 189 11.79 -5.04 -6.81
N ASN A 190 12.99 -4.53 -6.98
CA ASN A 190 14.07 -4.63 -6.00
C ASN A 190 14.50 -3.23 -5.56
N ILE A 191 14.25 -2.94 -4.30
CA ILE A 191 14.63 -1.72 -3.59
C ILE A 191 15.43 -2.04 -2.33
N GLN A 192 16.06 -3.21 -2.28
CA GLN A 192 16.86 -3.62 -1.13
C GLN A 192 18.04 -2.69 -0.90
N ASP A 193 18.65 -2.22 -1.98
CA ASP A 193 19.69 -1.19 -2.00
C ASP A 193 19.20 0.00 -2.82
N LEU A 194 19.05 1.17 -2.17
CA LEU A 194 18.58 2.40 -2.83
C LEU A 194 19.62 3.00 -3.78
N SER A 195 20.85 2.50 -3.78
CA SER A 195 21.87 2.82 -4.79
C SER A 195 21.82 1.93 -6.04
N ASP A 196 21.02 0.84 -5.98
CA ASP A 196 20.92 -0.17 -7.05
C ASP A 196 19.47 -0.66 -7.21
N ILE A 197 18.59 0.27 -7.50
CA ILE A 197 17.16 0.01 -7.72
C ILE A 197 16.96 -0.63 -9.09
N GLU A 198 16.13 -1.66 -9.14
CA GLU A 198 15.82 -2.37 -10.38
C GLU A 198 14.36 -2.88 -10.40
N PHE A 199 13.85 -3.13 -11.60
CA PHE A 199 12.59 -3.86 -11.78
C PHE A 199 12.65 -4.81 -12.96
N THR A 200 11.80 -5.84 -12.95
CA THR A 200 11.65 -6.78 -14.06
C THR A 200 10.34 -6.53 -14.79
N TYR A 201 10.41 -6.39 -16.10
CA TYR A 201 9.25 -6.18 -16.96
C TYR A 201 8.90 -7.43 -17.76
N GLN A 202 7.65 -7.90 -17.65
CA GLN A 202 7.09 -9.06 -18.36
C GLN A 202 7.92 -10.35 -18.20
N ASN A 203 8.59 -10.55 -17.08
CA ASN A 203 9.53 -11.67 -16.85
C ASN A 203 10.63 -11.81 -17.94
N ARG A 204 10.95 -10.75 -18.67
CA ARG A 204 11.87 -10.81 -19.82
C ARG A 204 12.97 -9.75 -19.82
N VAL A 205 12.72 -8.57 -19.32
CA VAL A 205 13.70 -7.50 -19.29
C VAL A 205 13.92 -7.04 -17.86
N GLN A 206 15.14 -7.17 -17.37
CA GLN A 206 15.58 -6.55 -16.13
C GLN A 206 16.01 -5.11 -16.42
N VAL A 207 15.44 -4.15 -15.73
CA VAL A 207 15.70 -2.72 -15.87
C VAL A 207 16.48 -2.23 -14.67
N LEU A 208 17.74 -1.84 -14.89
CA LEU A 208 18.61 -1.28 -13.86
C LEU A 208 18.45 0.23 -13.83
N LEU A 209 17.94 0.76 -12.73
CA LEU A 209 17.77 2.20 -12.52
C LEU A 209 18.91 2.81 -11.70
N GLY A 210 19.65 1.97 -10.94
CA GLY A 210 20.67 2.44 -10.01
C GLY A 210 20.07 3.26 -8.86
N SER A 211 20.64 4.41 -8.53
CA SER A 211 20.16 5.23 -7.41
C SER A 211 18.78 5.86 -7.65
N GLU A 212 18.14 6.31 -6.57
CA GLU A 212 16.85 7.03 -6.58
C GLU A 212 16.92 8.40 -7.31
N THR A 213 18.12 8.91 -7.58
CA THR A 213 18.30 10.20 -8.24
C THR A 213 17.68 10.20 -9.64
N ASN A 214 16.84 11.20 -9.95
CA ASN A 214 16.15 11.35 -11.22
C ASN A 214 15.21 10.17 -11.59
N LEU A 215 14.64 9.48 -10.60
CA LEU A 215 13.85 8.26 -10.76
C LEU A 215 12.71 8.43 -11.78
N ALA A 216 11.93 9.51 -11.69
CA ALA A 216 10.85 9.80 -12.63
C ALA A 216 11.33 9.94 -14.08
N TYR A 217 12.54 10.51 -14.31
CA TYR A 217 13.13 10.61 -15.65
C TYR A 217 13.57 9.23 -16.16
N LYS A 218 14.22 8.43 -15.31
CA LYS A 218 14.64 7.07 -15.65
C LYS A 218 13.48 6.16 -16.00
N LEU A 219 12.35 6.25 -15.27
CA LEU A 219 11.14 5.50 -15.57
C LEU A 219 10.51 5.89 -16.91
N ARG A 220 10.51 7.18 -17.26
CA ARG A 220 10.06 7.61 -18.61
C ARG A 220 10.96 7.08 -19.71
N LEU A 221 12.30 7.06 -19.47
CA LEU A 221 13.25 6.52 -20.43
C LEU A 221 13.10 5.00 -20.58
N ALA A 222 12.84 4.28 -19.45
CA ALA A 222 12.48 2.87 -19.46
C ALA A 222 11.22 2.61 -20.28
N ALA A 223 10.17 3.40 -20.07
CA ALA A 223 8.93 3.27 -20.83
C ALA A 223 9.16 3.44 -22.33
N ALA A 224 9.89 4.49 -22.72
CA ALA A 224 10.22 4.70 -24.14
C ALA A 224 11.01 3.51 -24.73
N ALA A 225 11.97 2.95 -23.98
CA ALA A 225 12.74 1.80 -24.47
C ALA A 225 11.92 0.51 -24.52
N LEU A 226 10.96 0.30 -23.59
CA LEU A 226 10.19 -0.94 -23.49
C LEU A 226 8.95 -0.98 -24.36
N THR A 227 8.30 0.18 -24.59
CA THR A 227 6.94 0.24 -25.15
C THR A 227 6.80 1.09 -26.41
N ASP A 228 7.84 1.80 -26.85
CA ASP A 228 7.78 2.57 -28.10
C ASP A 228 7.58 1.61 -29.30
N PRO A 229 6.53 1.81 -30.12
CA PRO A 229 6.20 0.88 -31.19
C PRO A 229 7.21 0.88 -32.36
N GLU A 230 8.00 1.95 -32.51
CA GLU A 230 8.95 2.11 -33.61
C GLU A 230 10.40 1.85 -33.21
N LYS A 231 10.77 2.17 -31.97
CA LYS A 231 12.15 2.17 -31.49
C LYS A 231 12.37 1.37 -30.21
N GLY A 232 11.27 0.89 -29.61
CA GLY A 232 11.32 0.09 -28.38
C GLY A 232 11.77 -1.34 -28.64
N LEU A 233 11.98 -2.06 -27.55
CA LEU A 233 12.33 -3.48 -27.59
C LEU A 233 11.20 -4.31 -28.15
N ALA A 234 11.51 -5.30 -29.01
CA ALA A 234 10.53 -6.23 -29.52
C ALA A 234 9.95 -7.11 -28.38
N ALA A 235 8.74 -7.63 -28.57
CA ALA A 235 8.06 -8.44 -27.55
C ALA A 235 8.84 -9.73 -27.18
N GLY A 236 9.71 -10.21 -28.04
CA GLY A 236 10.55 -11.40 -27.83
C GLY A 236 11.92 -11.10 -27.19
N ASP A 237 12.33 -9.83 -27.11
CA ASP A 237 13.66 -9.46 -26.59
C ASP A 237 13.72 -9.76 -25.09
N LYS A 238 14.82 -10.41 -24.69
CA LYS A 238 15.16 -10.73 -23.30
C LYS A 238 16.55 -10.21 -22.98
N GLY A 239 16.76 -9.66 -21.81
CA GLY A 239 18.06 -9.16 -21.42
C GLY A 239 17.98 -8.07 -20.35
N VAL A 240 18.99 -7.26 -20.31
CA VAL A 240 19.17 -6.18 -19.32
C VAL A 240 19.11 -4.82 -20.00
N LEU A 241 18.24 -3.95 -19.52
CA LEU A 241 18.15 -2.55 -19.91
C LEU A 241 18.79 -1.70 -18.81
N ASP A 242 20.00 -1.20 -19.07
CA ASP A 242 20.72 -0.38 -18.10
C ASP A 242 20.46 1.12 -18.34
N ILE A 243 19.90 1.77 -17.32
CA ILE A 243 19.58 3.21 -17.26
C ILE A 243 20.25 3.82 -16.01
N SER A 244 21.11 3.07 -15.32
CA SER A 244 21.69 3.47 -14.04
C SER A 244 22.73 4.58 -14.18
N THR A 245 23.43 4.63 -15.32
CA THR A 245 24.61 5.46 -15.49
C THR A 245 24.26 6.85 -16.00
N GLN A 246 24.59 7.86 -15.18
CA GLN A 246 24.61 9.26 -15.60
C GLN A 246 26.01 9.64 -16.11
N ARG A 247 26.09 10.21 -17.29
CA ARG A 247 27.34 10.71 -17.86
C ARG A 247 27.81 11.99 -17.17
N SER A 248 29.09 12.35 -17.43
CA SER A 248 29.69 13.57 -16.91
C SER A 248 29.02 14.87 -17.39
N ASP A 249 28.28 14.81 -18.49
CA ASP A 249 27.47 15.91 -19.05
C ASP A 249 26.03 15.96 -18.44
N GLY A 250 25.70 15.03 -17.54
CA GLY A 250 24.39 14.92 -16.90
C GLY A 250 23.38 14.10 -17.68
N ASP A 251 23.71 13.62 -18.89
CA ASP A 251 22.84 12.81 -19.74
C ASP A 251 22.74 11.36 -19.22
N ILE A 252 21.52 10.80 -19.22
CA ILE A 252 21.25 9.41 -18.90
C ILE A 252 20.81 8.70 -20.18
N ARG A 253 21.43 7.57 -20.49
CA ARG A 253 21.11 6.78 -21.69
C ARG A 253 20.73 5.38 -21.35
N ALA A 254 19.75 4.86 -22.08
CA ALA A 254 19.36 3.47 -22.03
C ALA A 254 20.32 2.64 -22.89
N TYR A 255 20.86 1.58 -22.32
CA TYR A 255 21.68 0.59 -23.01
C TYR A 255 21.05 -0.79 -22.81
N PHE A 256 20.75 -1.48 -23.91
CA PHE A 256 20.19 -2.82 -23.85
C PHE A 256 21.24 -3.87 -24.21
N ALA A 257 21.38 -4.88 -23.34
CA ALA A 257 22.19 -6.07 -23.55
C ALA A 257 21.27 -7.29 -23.57
N PRO A 258 21.21 -8.03 -24.71
CA PRO A 258 20.39 -9.24 -24.84
C PRO A 258 20.93 -10.41 -24.03
#